data_472e3921f2a6337635534fd9b31dffe5
#
_entry.id   472e3921f2a6337635534fd9b31dffe5
#
_cell.length_a   1.000
_cell.length_b   1.000
_cell.length_c   1.000
_cell.angle_alpha   90.00
_cell.angle_beta   90.00
_cell.angle_gamma   90.00
#
_symmetry.space_group_name_H-M   'P 1'
#
loop_
_entity.id
_entity.type
_entity.pdbx_description
1 polymer ?
#
loop_
_entity_poly.entity_id
_entity_poly.type
_entity_poly.pdbx_seq_one_letter_code
_entity_poly.pdbx_strand_id
1 'polypeptide(L)'
;MKNVLLFNDISGLGNCSLGANLPILAKLGHNCIPVVTGAFSCQTGFVHFTVSRNDNLTKCVADILANRTADALYVGFCMDSALLAEVCSVLNASRDRFVFVDPIMGDNGSLYSIFDAQYVENMKQAVKGADCISPNLTEACLLAGVDYRELLSHKGEPTFLAICGKTFENFLTTTGAKSAVITGVECGSYVGNIVLDGGAVRYVTNERVPVNYSGTGDVFSSVLLGELLLGKSTYDATLLAANFVCKAAQNTECQDRRFGVEFCKMLNLLD
;
A
#
# COMPACT_ATOMS: atom_id res chain seq x y z
N MET A 1 10.50 3.23 18.72
CA MET A 1 11.24 2.75 17.54
C MET A 1 10.95 1.28 17.35
N LYS A 2 10.51 0.86 16.15
CA LYS A 2 10.19 -0.53 15.78
C LYS A 2 11.10 -0.96 14.63
N ASN A 3 11.47 -2.26 14.59
CA ASN A 3 12.17 -2.86 13.46
C ASN A 3 11.13 -3.35 12.46
N VAL A 4 11.11 -2.78 11.26
CA VAL A 4 10.14 -3.10 10.21
C VAL A 4 10.83 -3.84 9.07
N LEU A 5 10.43 -5.07 8.82
CA LEU A 5 10.88 -5.86 7.68
C LEU A 5 10.03 -5.49 6.46
N LEU A 6 10.67 -4.91 5.43
CA LEU A 6 10.00 -4.32 4.28
C LEU A 6 10.18 -5.20 3.04
N PHE A 7 9.13 -5.88 2.60
CA PHE A 7 9.09 -6.62 1.33
C PHE A 7 8.55 -5.69 0.23
N ASN A 8 9.43 -5.11 -0.55
CA ASN A 8 9.05 -4.26 -1.68
C ASN A 8 10.19 -4.23 -2.71
N ASP A 9 9.90 -3.75 -3.92
CA ASP A 9 10.93 -3.51 -4.93
C ASP A 9 11.74 -2.25 -4.61
N ILE A 10 12.88 -2.14 -5.27
CA ILE A 10 13.63 -0.89 -5.36
C ILE A 10 13.69 -0.42 -6.80
N SER A 11 13.22 0.79 -7.05
CA SER A 11 13.30 1.46 -8.34
C SER A 11 14.34 2.57 -8.30
N GLY A 12 15.36 2.51 -9.18
CA GLY A 12 16.44 3.50 -9.23
C GLY A 12 15.95 4.88 -9.66
N LEU A 13 14.97 4.92 -10.57
CA LEU A 13 14.33 6.15 -11.03
C LEU A 13 12.83 6.07 -10.74
N GLY A 14 12.34 7.01 -9.93
CA GLY A 14 10.94 7.11 -9.50
C GLY A 14 10.81 7.17 -7.97
N ASN A 15 9.89 8.01 -7.49
CA ASN A 15 9.59 8.19 -6.07
C ASN A 15 8.53 7.18 -5.62
N CYS A 16 8.87 5.90 -5.57
CA CYS A 16 7.96 4.80 -5.24
C CYS A 16 8.68 3.70 -4.46
N SER A 17 7.95 2.69 -4.06
CA SER A 17 8.45 1.46 -3.45
C SER A 17 9.39 1.71 -2.27
N LEU A 18 10.51 0.98 -2.11
CA LEU A 18 11.49 1.22 -1.04
C LEU A 18 12.06 2.64 -1.04
N GLY A 19 12.12 3.30 -2.23
CA GLY A 19 12.52 4.71 -2.33
C GLY A 19 11.60 5.66 -1.55
N ALA A 20 10.33 5.33 -1.40
CA ALA A 20 9.37 6.04 -0.57
C ALA A 20 9.31 5.50 0.86
N ASN A 21 9.29 4.17 1.03
CA ASN A 21 9.11 3.56 2.34
C ASN A 21 10.24 3.93 3.31
N LEU A 22 11.50 3.82 2.86
CA LEU A 22 12.67 3.99 3.73
C LEU A 22 12.74 5.39 4.38
N PRO A 23 12.70 6.51 3.62
CA PRO A 23 12.81 7.84 4.22
C PRO A 23 11.62 8.20 5.10
N ILE A 24 10.39 7.78 4.74
CA ILE A 24 9.19 8.09 5.51
C ILE A 24 9.19 7.35 6.86
N LEU A 25 9.40 6.04 6.85
CA LEU A 25 9.42 5.24 8.07
C LEU A 25 10.61 5.61 8.98
N ALA A 26 11.78 5.91 8.41
CA ALA A 26 12.92 6.41 9.17
C ALA A 26 12.64 7.76 9.82
N LYS A 27 11.95 8.68 9.12
CA LYS A 27 11.52 9.98 9.67
C LYS A 27 10.55 9.81 10.83
N LEU A 28 9.66 8.82 10.78
CA LEU A 28 8.75 8.46 11.86
C LEU A 28 9.44 7.66 13.00
N GLY A 29 10.78 7.53 12.94
CA GLY A 29 11.57 6.93 14.02
C GLY A 29 11.59 5.40 14.03
N HIS A 30 11.26 4.75 12.91
CA HIS A 30 11.35 3.29 12.77
C HIS A 30 12.67 2.86 12.12
N ASN A 31 13.15 1.67 12.47
CA ASN A 31 14.31 1.04 11.84
C ASN A 31 13.85 0.15 10.69
N CYS A 32 14.20 0.52 9.47
CA CYS A 32 13.79 -0.18 8.26
C CYS A 32 14.79 -1.27 7.90
N ILE A 33 14.30 -2.49 7.65
CA ILE A 33 15.08 -3.65 7.23
C ILE A 33 14.52 -4.10 5.86
N PRO A 34 15.09 -3.62 4.74
CA PRO A 34 14.56 -3.94 3.42
C PRO A 34 14.87 -5.39 3.01
N VAL A 35 13.85 -6.08 2.52
CA VAL A 35 13.94 -7.34 1.78
C VAL A 35 13.50 -7.03 0.34
N VAL A 36 14.48 -6.75 -0.51
CA VAL A 36 14.22 -6.33 -1.89
C VAL A 36 13.59 -7.48 -2.67
N THR A 37 12.36 -7.31 -3.15
CA THR A 37 11.65 -8.32 -3.96
C THR A 37 12.10 -8.30 -5.41
N GLY A 38 12.51 -7.14 -5.91
CA GLY A 38 13.08 -6.92 -7.23
C GLY A 38 13.79 -5.58 -7.31
N ALA A 39 14.82 -5.49 -8.14
CA ALA A 39 15.54 -4.25 -8.42
C ALA A 39 15.28 -3.80 -9.84
N PHE A 40 14.69 -2.60 -9.98
CA PHE A 40 14.39 -1.97 -11.26
C PHE A 40 15.32 -0.77 -11.48
N SER A 41 15.86 -0.60 -12.69
CA SER A 41 16.60 0.62 -13.02
C SER A 41 15.71 1.86 -13.02
N CYS A 42 14.46 1.70 -13.45
CA CYS A 42 13.40 2.71 -13.42
C CYS A 42 12.08 2.04 -13.07
N GLN A 43 11.14 2.77 -12.45
CA GLN A 43 9.80 2.26 -12.21
C GLN A 43 9.10 1.89 -13.55
N THR A 44 8.16 0.93 -13.50
CA THR A 44 7.58 0.26 -14.68
C THR A 44 6.75 1.14 -15.61
N GLY A 45 6.43 2.37 -15.24
CA GLY A 45 5.79 3.36 -16.12
C GLY A 45 6.73 3.96 -17.17
N PHE A 46 8.06 3.79 -17.03
CA PHE A 46 9.01 4.16 -18.08
C PHE A 46 9.09 3.08 -19.17
N VAL A 47 9.38 3.51 -20.42
CA VAL A 47 9.45 2.58 -21.58
C VAL A 47 10.67 1.67 -21.50
N HIS A 48 11.77 2.19 -20.95
CA HIS A 48 13.05 1.48 -20.86
C HIS A 48 13.41 1.26 -19.39
N PHE A 49 13.42 0.04 -18.95
CA PHE A 49 13.95 -0.38 -17.66
C PHE A 49 14.53 -1.78 -17.73
N THR A 50 15.44 -2.06 -16.82
CA THR A 50 15.95 -3.41 -16.55
C THR A 50 15.49 -3.83 -15.18
N VAL A 51 15.33 -5.14 -14.98
CA VAL A 51 14.88 -5.71 -13.71
C VAL A 51 15.74 -6.90 -13.33
N SER A 52 16.00 -7.04 -12.03
CA SER A 52 16.61 -8.21 -11.41
C SER A 52 15.70 -8.72 -10.30
N ARG A 53 15.34 -9.99 -10.36
CA ARG A 53 14.52 -10.67 -9.36
C ARG A 53 15.40 -11.12 -8.17
N ASN A 54 14.82 -11.14 -6.99
CA ASN A 54 15.47 -11.76 -5.84
C ASN A 54 15.11 -13.26 -5.76
N ASP A 55 16.01 -14.12 -6.19
CA ASP A 55 15.83 -15.59 -6.17
C ASP A 55 16.21 -16.22 -4.81
N ASN A 56 16.60 -15.41 -3.81
CA ASN A 56 17.04 -15.86 -2.49
C ASN A 56 16.24 -15.23 -1.35
N LEU A 57 14.99 -14.83 -1.58
CA LEU A 57 14.18 -14.06 -0.63
C LEU A 57 14.08 -14.77 0.73
N THR A 58 13.67 -16.04 0.74
CA THR A 58 13.53 -16.83 1.97
C THR A 58 14.84 -16.92 2.76
N LYS A 59 15.98 -17.11 2.05
CA LYS A 59 17.30 -17.13 2.69
C LYS A 59 17.68 -15.77 3.27
N CYS A 60 17.45 -14.69 2.55
CA CYS A 60 17.68 -13.32 3.05
C CYS A 60 16.91 -13.07 4.34
N VAL A 61 15.63 -13.45 4.39
CA VAL A 61 14.80 -13.31 5.59
C VAL A 61 15.36 -14.14 6.74
N ALA A 62 15.73 -15.38 6.50
CA ALA A 62 16.32 -16.25 7.53
C ALA A 62 17.62 -15.66 8.10
N ASP A 63 18.50 -15.16 7.24
CA ASP A 63 19.77 -14.53 7.66
C ASP A 63 19.50 -13.25 8.48
N ILE A 64 18.52 -12.44 8.09
CA ILE A 64 18.13 -11.23 8.82
C ILE A 64 17.58 -11.60 10.21
N LEU A 65 16.61 -12.52 10.26
CA LEU A 65 15.94 -12.88 11.52
C LEU A 65 16.84 -13.66 12.48
N ALA A 66 17.90 -14.31 11.99
CA ALA A 66 18.95 -14.89 12.83
C ALA A 66 19.79 -13.83 13.56
N ASN A 67 19.88 -12.62 13.01
CA ASN A 67 20.69 -11.52 13.55
C ASN A 67 19.87 -10.44 14.25
N ARG A 68 18.61 -10.27 13.91
CA ARG A 68 17.74 -9.22 14.46
C ARG A 68 16.26 -9.61 14.43
N THR A 69 15.55 -9.32 15.50
CA THR A 69 14.09 -9.47 15.54
C THR A 69 13.41 -8.36 14.75
N ALA A 70 12.31 -8.69 14.06
CA ALA A 70 11.40 -7.73 13.48
C ALA A 70 10.17 -7.56 14.39
N ASP A 71 9.70 -6.33 14.58
CA ASP A 71 8.46 -6.01 15.29
C ASP A 71 7.26 -6.00 14.34
N ALA A 72 7.51 -5.64 13.08
CA ALA A 72 6.49 -5.53 12.04
C ALA A 72 7.00 -6.01 10.68
N LEU A 73 6.07 -6.47 9.84
CA LEU A 73 6.29 -6.82 8.45
C LEU A 73 5.40 -5.93 7.58
N TYR A 74 5.98 -5.34 6.54
CA TYR A 74 5.28 -4.63 5.49
C TYR A 74 5.45 -5.38 4.19
N VAL A 75 4.36 -5.67 3.50
CA VAL A 75 4.36 -6.28 2.17
C VAL A 75 3.82 -5.26 1.17
N GLY A 76 4.65 -4.89 0.21
CA GLY A 76 4.29 -4.12 -0.96
C GLY A 76 4.39 -4.96 -2.23
N PHE A 77 5.06 -4.43 -3.26
CA PHE A 77 5.16 -5.08 -4.55
C PHE A 77 6.01 -6.35 -4.53
N CYS A 78 5.46 -7.44 -5.06
CA CYS A 78 6.17 -8.67 -5.40
C CYS A 78 6.11 -8.91 -6.90
N MET A 79 7.21 -9.31 -7.52
CA MET A 79 7.32 -9.37 -8.98
C MET A 79 6.44 -10.43 -9.65
N ASP A 80 6.16 -11.53 -8.96
CA ASP A 80 5.40 -12.67 -9.51
C ASP A 80 4.72 -13.48 -8.40
N SER A 81 3.84 -14.40 -8.83
CA SER A 81 3.07 -15.28 -7.94
C SER A 81 3.94 -16.19 -7.08
N ALA A 82 5.09 -16.65 -7.61
CA ALA A 82 5.98 -17.54 -6.85
C ALA A 82 6.66 -16.78 -5.70
N LEU A 83 7.16 -15.57 -5.97
CA LEU A 83 7.78 -14.73 -4.94
C LEU A 83 6.76 -14.32 -3.86
N LEU A 84 5.53 -13.98 -4.27
CA LEU A 84 4.46 -13.67 -3.31
C LEU A 84 4.11 -14.89 -2.45
N ALA A 85 4.15 -16.10 -3.00
CA ALA A 85 3.95 -17.34 -2.22
C ALA A 85 5.06 -17.55 -1.17
N GLU A 86 6.32 -17.23 -1.51
CA GLU A 86 7.41 -17.23 -0.52
C GLU A 86 7.16 -16.22 0.61
N VAL A 87 6.73 -14.99 0.26
CA VAL A 87 6.36 -13.96 1.24
C VAL A 87 5.21 -14.45 2.13
N CYS A 88 4.17 -15.07 1.55
CA CYS A 88 3.07 -15.67 2.34
C CYS A 88 3.56 -16.70 3.36
N SER A 89 4.57 -17.50 3.00
CA SER A 89 5.16 -18.47 3.92
C SER A 89 5.85 -17.78 5.10
N VAL A 90 6.56 -16.68 4.85
CA VAL A 90 7.18 -15.85 5.90
C VAL A 90 6.11 -15.21 6.79
N LEU A 91 5.05 -14.66 6.21
CA LEU A 91 3.94 -14.08 6.96
C LEU A 91 3.28 -15.09 7.89
N ASN A 92 3.03 -16.32 7.40
CA ASN A 92 2.44 -17.39 8.20
C ASN A 92 3.29 -17.79 9.40
N ALA A 93 4.63 -17.75 9.26
CA ALA A 93 5.58 -18.01 10.33
C ALA A 93 5.77 -16.82 11.29
N SER A 94 5.14 -15.66 11.02
CA SER A 94 5.39 -14.39 11.72
C SER A 94 4.11 -13.70 12.21
N ARG A 95 3.03 -14.47 12.43
CA ARG A 95 1.71 -13.93 12.84
C ARG A 95 1.68 -13.37 14.28
N ASP A 96 2.72 -13.52 15.04
CA ASP A 96 2.96 -12.88 16.34
C ASP A 96 3.41 -11.42 16.23
N ARG A 97 3.73 -10.96 15.02
CA ARG A 97 4.20 -9.61 14.70
C ARG A 97 3.11 -8.80 14.03
N PHE A 98 3.28 -7.48 14.04
CA PHE A 98 2.36 -6.61 13.29
C PHE A 98 2.56 -6.83 11.78
N VAL A 99 1.49 -7.19 11.07
CA VAL A 99 1.51 -7.43 9.61
C VAL A 99 0.70 -6.37 8.90
N PHE A 100 1.38 -5.62 8.03
CA PHE A 100 0.78 -4.64 7.14
C PHE A 100 0.94 -5.10 5.69
N VAL A 101 -0.15 -5.06 4.92
CA VAL A 101 -0.11 -5.41 3.48
C VAL A 101 -0.70 -4.27 2.65
N ASP A 102 0.12 -3.73 1.76
CA ASP A 102 -0.31 -2.93 0.62
C ASP A 102 -0.47 -3.90 -0.57
N PRO A 103 -1.70 -4.27 -0.95
CA PRO A 103 -1.94 -5.40 -1.84
C PRO A 103 -1.79 -5.01 -3.31
N ILE A 104 -0.62 -4.52 -3.68
CA ILE A 104 -0.32 -3.99 -5.02
C ILE A 104 -0.55 -5.06 -6.09
N MET A 105 -1.63 -4.93 -6.86
CA MET A 105 -1.96 -5.87 -7.95
C MET A 105 -2.61 -5.20 -9.16
N GLY A 106 -3.20 -4.02 -9.02
CA GLY A 106 -3.91 -3.43 -10.14
C GLY A 106 -4.43 -2.04 -9.87
N ASP A 107 -4.91 -1.38 -10.91
CA ASP A 107 -5.52 -0.06 -10.85
C ASP A 107 -6.53 0.12 -11.98
N ASN A 108 -7.45 1.09 -11.84
CA ASN A 108 -8.48 1.43 -12.83
C ASN A 108 -9.30 0.21 -13.31
N GLY A 109 -9.62 -0.72 -12.40
CA GLY A 109 -10.45 -1.89 -12.65
C GLY A 109 -9.73 -3.05 -13.34
N SER A 110 -8.41 -3.02 -13.45
CA SER A 110 -7.62 -4.05 -14.12
C SER A 110 -6.40 -4.46 -13.32
N LEU A 111 -6.05 -5.74 -13.39
CA LEU A 111 -4.74 -6.22 -12.94
C LEU A 111 -3.63 -5.57 -13.77
N TYR A 112 -2.48 -5.33 -13.17
CA TYR A 112 -1.28 -5.03 -13.93
C TYR A 112 -0.93 -6.20 -14.85
N SER A 113 -0.45 -5.90 -16.04
CA SER A 113 -0.21 -6.88 -17.12
C SER A 113 0.79 -7.98 -16.78
N ILE A 114 1.57 -7.80 -15.73
CA ILE A 114 2.55 -8.77 -15.23
C ILE A 114 1.93 -9.80 -14.27
N PHE A 115 0.69 -9.59 -13.82
CA PHE A 115 0.02 -10.42 -12.83
C PHE A 115 -1.09 -11.27 -13.45
N ASP A 116 -1.35 -12.41 -12.86
CA ASP A 116 -2.37 -13.38 -13.25
C ASP A 116 -3.37 -13.67 -12.10
N ALA A 117 -4.32 -14.54 -12.35
CA ALA A 117 -5.30 -14.94 -11.34
C ALA A 117 -4.65 -15.63 -10.12
N GLN A 118 -3.53 -16.33 -10.31
CA GLN A 118 -2.81 -16.96 -9.21
C GLN A 118 -2.19 -15.92 -8.27
N TYR A 119 -1.74 -14.79 -8.81
CA TYR A 119 -1.24 -13.67 -7.99
C TYR A 119 -2.34 -13.13 -7.07
N VAL A 120 -3.58 -12.96 -7.59
CA VAL A 120 -4.73 -12.53 -6.77
C VAL A 120 -5.02 -13.51 -5.64
N GLU A 121 -5.01 -14.81 -5.93
CA GLU A 121 -5.23 -15.83 -4.90
C GLU A 121 -4.13 -15.84 -3.84
N ASN A 122 -2.87 -15.67 -4.22
CA ASN A 122 -1.76 -15.54 -3.27
C ASN A 122 -1.90 -14.25 -2.44
N MET A 123 -2.35 -13.14 -3.05
CA MET A 123 -2.59 -11.88 -2.32
C MET A 123 -3.71 -12.03 -1.30
N LYS A 124 -4.80 -12.76 -1.62
CA LYS A 124 -5.84 -13.11 -0.65
C LYS A 124 -5.29 -13.88 0.56
N GLN A 125 -4.28 -14.73 0.34
CA GLN A 125 -3.60 -15.41 1.46
C GLN A 125 -2.71 -14.45 2.26
N ALA A 126 -2.02 -13.52 1.60
CA ALA A 126 -1.17 -12.52 2.26
C ALA A 126 -1.96 -11.60 3.19
N VAL A 127 -3.14 -11.11 2.75
CA VAL A 127 -3.98 -10.21 3.54
C VAL A 127 -4.71 -10.89 4.69
N LYS A 128 -4.90 -12.20 4.62
CA LYS A 128 -5.61 -12.95 5.66
C LYS A 128 -4.87 -12.90 6.99
N GLY A 129 -5.51 -12.34 8.01
CA GLY A 129 -4.95 -12.16 9.35
C GLY A 129 -3.96 -11.01 9.47
N ALA A 130 -3.80 -10.16 8.46
CA ALA A 130 -3.04 -8.93 8.55
C ALA A 130 -3.68 -7.97 9.57
N ASP A 131 -2.85 -7.19 10.27
CA ASP A 131 -3.34 -6.19 11.24
C ASP A 131 -3.96 -4.98 10.52
N CYS A 132 -3.39 -4.59 9.38
CA CYS A 132 -3.97 -3.57 8.52
C CYS A 132 -3.62 -3.85 7.05
N ILE A 133 -4.56 -3.54 6.15
CA ILE A 133 -4.34 -3.57 4.70
C ILE A 133 -4.77 -2.25 4.06
N SER A 134 -4.10 -1.86 2.97
CA SER A 134 -4.34 -0.55 2.30
C SER A 134 -4.63 -0.68 0.80
N PRO A 135 -5.66 -1.45 0.39
CA PRO A 135 -6.00 -1.60 -1.02
C PRO A 135 -6.51 -0.30 -1.64
N ASN A 136 -6.22 -0.05 -2.92
CA ASN A 136 -7.00 0.88 -3.71
C ASN A 136 -8.38 0.28 -4.06
N LEU A 137 -9.27 1.06 -4.71
CA LEU A 137 -10.63 0.59 -5.01
C LEU A 137 -10.63 -0.65 -5.93
N THR A 138 -9.71 -0.75 -6.89
CA THR A 138 -9.56 -1.91 -7.77
C THR A 138 -9.15 -3.15 -7.00
N GLU A 139 -8.16 -3.02 -6.16
CA GLU A 139 -7.63 -4.09 -5.31
C GLU A 139 -8.67 -4.57 -4.30
N ALA A 140 -9.43 -3.63 -3.71
CA ALA A 140 -10.55 -3.97 -2.83
C ALA A 140 -11.61 -4.81 -3.56
N CYS A 141 -11.96 -4.45 -4.80
CA CYS A 141 -12.88 -5.22 -5.63
C CYS A 141 -12.34 -6.62 -5.93
N LEU A 142 -11.05 -6.74 -6.30
CA LEU A 142 -10.40 -8.03 -6.57
C LEU A 142 -10.36 -8.94 -5.33
N LEU A 143 -10.06 -8.39 -4.17
CA LEU A 143 -10.00 -9.12 -2.91
C LEU A 143 -11.39 -9.59 -2.45
N ALA A 144 -12.42 -8.76 -2.64
CA ALA A 144 -13.79 -9.04 -2.20
C ALA A 144 -14.65 -9.76 -3.24
N GLY A 145 -14.19 -9.88 -4.49
CA GLY A 145 -14.99 -10.42 -5.59
C GLY A 145 -16.13 -9.49 -6.02
N VAL A 146 -15.97 -8.18 -5.87
CA VAL A 146 -16.93 -7.16 -6.28
C VAL A 146 -16.67 -6.77 -7.73
N ASP A 147 -17.73 -6.59 -8.54
CA ASP A 147 -17.58 -6.08 -9.91
C ASP A 147 -17.24 -4.57 -9.87
N TYR A 148 -16.02 -4.25 -10.27
CA TYR A 148 -15.53 -2.87 -10.32
C TYR A 148 -16.36 -1.97 -11.25
N ARG A 149 -16.81 -2.51 -12.39
CA ARG A 149 -17.59 -1.72 -13.39
C ARG A 149 -18.97 -1.40 -12.88
N GLU A 150 -19.60 -2.37 -12.20
CA GLU A 150 -20.89 -2.15 -11.55
C GLU A 150 -20.76 -1.08 -10.46
N LEU A 151 -19.78 -1.20 -9.58
CA LEU A 151 -19.54 -0.19 -8.55
C LEU A 151 -19.26 1.20 -9.16
N LEU A 152 -18.47 1.26 -10.23
CA LEU A 152 -18.10 2.51 -10.88
C LEU A 152 -19.28 3.17 -11.65
N SER A 153 -20.37 2.42 -11.95
CA SER A 153 -21.57 3.00 -12.57
C SER A 153 -22.21 4.10 -11.69
N HIS A 154 -21.94 4.06 -10.38
CA HIS A 154 -22.36 5.08 -9.41
C HIS A 154 -21.39 6.28 -9.31
N LYS A 155 -20.24 6.26 -10.02
CA LYS A 155 -19.27 7.36 -9.99
C LYS A 155 -19.92 8.63 -10.55
N GLY A 156 -19.89 9.71 -9.78
CA GLY A 156 -20.57 10.96 -10.10
C GLY A 156 -21.80 11.21 -9.23
N GLU A 157 -22.32 10.22 -8.54
CA GLU A 157 -23.32 10.45 -7.51
C GLU A 157 -22.68 11.13 -6.29
N PRO A 158 -23.35 12.11 -5.67
CA PRO A 158 -22.84 12.76 -4.45
C PRO A 158 -22.58 11.78 -3.30
N THR A 159 -23.26 10.62 -3.34
CA THR A 159 -23.21 9.55 -2.34
C THR A 159 -22.21 8.44 -2.70
N PHE A 160 -21.42 8.56 -3.78
CA PHE A 160 -20.56 7.48 -4.28
C PHE A 160 -19.62 6.91 -3.20
N LEU A 161 -19.01 7.77 -2.38
CA LEU A 161 -18.14 7.31 -1.28
C LEU A 161 -18.92 6.47 -0.26
N ALA A 162 -20.15 6.85 0.05
CA ALA A 162 -21.00 6.10 0.97
C ALA A 162 -21.47 4.76 0.35
N ILE A 163 -21.74 4.74 -0.96
CA ILE A 163 -22.05 3.52 -1.71
C ILE A 163 -20.87 2.55 -1.62
N CYS A 164 -19.64 3.02 -1.88
CA CYS A 164 -18.43 2.21 -1.70
C CYS A 164 -18.32 1.68 -0.27
N GLY A 165 -18.50 2.54 0.74
CA GLY A 165 -18.45 2.13 2.15
C GLY A 165 -19.47 1.05 2.49
N LYS A 166 -20.69 1.13 1.94
CA LYS A 166 -21.73 0.11 2.11
C LYS A 166 -21.37 -1.19 1.39
N THR A 167 -20.83 -1.11 0.17
CA THR A 167 -20.37 -2.28 -0.60
C THR A 167 -19.31 -3.06 0.16
N PHE A 168 -18.40 -2.37 0.84
CA PHE A 168 -17.30 -2.99 1.58
C PHE A 168 -17.54 -3.13 3.09
N GLU A 169 -18.77 -2.97 3.60
CA GLU A 169 -19.04 -3.08 5.05
C GLU A 169 -18.61 -4.42 5.66
N ASN A 170 -18.63 -5.51 4.89
CA ASN A 170 -18.21 -6.85 5.29
C ASN A 170 -16.78 -7.21 4.83
N PHE A 171 -16.00 -6.24 4.34
CA PHE A 171 -14.69 -6.46 3.73
C PHE A 171 -13.71 -7.17 4.65
N LEU A 172 -13.67 -6.80 5.93
CA LEU A 172 -12.78 -7.43 6.92
C LEU A 172 -13.14 -8.91 7.14
N THR A 173 -14.43 -9.26 7.16
CA THR A 173 -14.85 -10.64 7.26
C THR A 173 -14.49 -11.43 6.01
N THR A 174 -14.63 -10.82 4.83
CA THR A 174 -14.31 -11.44 3.53
C THR A 174 -12.82 -11.68 3.38
N THR A 175 -11.99 -10.70 3.74
CA THR A 175 -10.51 -10.77 3.59
C THR A 175 -9.83 -11.46 4.75
N GLY A 176 -10.44 -11.44 5.94
CA GLY A 176 -9.85 -11.93 7.18
C GLY A 176 -8.81 -10.97 7.77
N ALA A 177 -8.66 -9.74 7.27
CA ALA A 177 -7.84 -8.69 7.86
C ALA A 177 -8.50 -8.10 9.11
N LYS A 178 -7.70 -7.55 10.05
CA LYS A 178 -8.24 -6.93 11.28
C LYS A 178 -8.72 -5.49 11.07
N SER A 179 -8.04 -4.75 10.19
CA SER A 179 -8.45 -3.41 9.74
C SER A 179 -8.09 -3.20 8.27
N ALA A 180 -8.75 -2.26 7.61
CA ALA A 180 -8.45 -1.91 6.23
C ALA A 180 -8.67 -0.42 5.96
N VAL A 181 -7.90 0.12 5.03
CA VAL A 181 -8.11 1.46 4.48
C VAL A 181 -8.20 1.33 2.96
N ILE A 182 -9.42 1.46 2.41
CA ILE A 182 -9.61 1.48 0.96
C ILE A 182 -9.31 2.89 0.47
N THR A 183 -8.26 3.02 -0.33
CA THR A 183 -7.67 4.31 -0.70
C THR A 183 -8.14 4.80 -2.06
N GLY A 184 -8.03 6.11 -2.29
CA GLY A 184 -8.09 6.71 -3.62
C GLY A 184 -9.48 6.70 -4.27
N VAL A 185 -10.58 6.70 -3.50
CA VAL A 185 -11.94 6.78 -4.05
C VAL A 185 -12.21 8.20 -4.54
N GLU A 186 -12.14 8.39 -5.86
CA GLU A 186 -12.36 9.70 -6.48
C GLU A 186 -13.85 10.10 -6.51
N CYS A 187 -14.17 11.21 -5.87
CA CYS A 187 -15.53 11.72 -5.72
C CYS A 187 -15.61 13.20 -6.15
N GLY A 188 -15.63 13.48 -7.45
CA GLY A 188 -15.68 14.85 -7.97
C GLY A 188 -14.46 15.68 -7.58
N SER A 189 -14.64 16.68 -6.71
CA SER A 189 -13.58 17.59 -6.27
C SER A 189 -12.76 17.08 -5.08
N TYR A 190 -13.07 15.90 -4.55
CA TYR A 190 -12.33 15.29 -3.42
C TYR A 190 -11.94 13.85 -3.70
N VAL A 191 -10.97 13.36 -2.92
CA VAL A 191 -10.58 11.94 -2.84
C VAL A 191 -10.96 11.45 -1.45
N GLY A 192 -11.65 10.32 -1.39
CA GLY A 192 -12.04 9.66 -0.15
C GLY A 192 -11.18 8.43 0.14
N ASN A 193 -10.99 8.17 1.43
CA ASN A 193 -10.45 6.92 1.94
C ASN A 193 -11.48 6.32 2.90
N ILE A 194 -11.76 5.03 2.78
CA ILE A 194 -12.73 4.30 3.59
C ILE A 194 -11.96 3.53 4.65
N VAL A 195 -12.16 3.87 5.91
CA VAL A 195 -11.52 3.21 7.05
C VAL A 195 -12.48 2.19 7.64
N LEU A 196 -12.06 0.93 7.64
CA LEU A 196 -12.76 -0.21 8.18
C LEU A 196 -12.00 -0.74 9.39
N ASP A 197 -12.57 -0.58 10.58
CA ASP A 197 -11.92 -0.97 11.83
C ASP A 197 -12.97 -1.22 12.92
N GLY A 198 -12.85 -2.35 13.63
CA GLY A 198 -13.74 -2.70 14.74
C GLY A 198 -15.23 -2.75 14.39
N GLY A 199 -15.58 -3.07 13.14
CA GLY A 199 -16.96 -3.07 12.64
C GLY A 199 -17.51 -1.69 12.27
N ALA A 200 -16.72 -0.63 12.39
CA ALA A 200 -17.09 0.72 11.97
C ALA A 200 -16.60 1.02 10.55
N VAL A 201 -17.41 1.77 9.80
CA VAL A 201 -17.06 2.36 8.50
C VAL A 201 -16.94 3.86 8.71
N ARG A 202 -15.75 4.42 8.48
CA ARG A 202 -15.47 5.86 8.59
C ARG A 202 -14.81 6.37 7.32
N TYR A 203 -14.83 7.68 7.12
CA TYR A 203 -14.35 8.31 5.89
C TYR A 203 -13.35 9.41 6.22
N VAL A 204 -12.26 9.46 5.45
CA VAL A 204 -11.30 10.57 5.43
C VAL A 204 -11.27 11.12 4.02
N THR A 205 -11.49 12.43 3.87
CA THR A 205 -11.55 13.09 2.55
C THR A 205 -10.57 14.25 2.47
N ASN A 206 -9.94 14.40 1.30
CA ASN A 206 -9.06 15.51 0.98
C ASN A 206 -9.47 16.13 -0.36
N GLU A 207 -9.08 17.36 -0.61
CA GLU A 207 -9.18 17.98 -1.91
C GLU A 207 -8.44 17.16 -2.97
N ARG A 208 -9.07 16.95 -4.11
CA ARG A 208 -8.47 16.20 -5.22
C ARG A 208 -7.48 17.08 -5.97
N VAL A 209 -6.22 16.67 -6.00
CA VAL A 209 -5.23 17.20 -6.93
C VAL A 209 -5.50 16.58 -8.30
N PRO A 210 -5.67 17.36 -9.40
CA PRO A 210 -6.10 16.84 -10.68
C PRO A 210 -5.00 16.11 -11.47
N VAL A 211 -3.99 15.59 -10.77
CA VAL A 211 -2.85 14.87 -11.33
C VAL A 211 -2.60 13.61 -10.51
N ASN A 212 -2.54 12.46 -11.17
CA ASN A 212 -2.20 11.19 -10.53
C ASN A 212 -0.71 10.92 -10.69
N TYR A 213 0.05 11.06 -9.61
CA TYR A 213 1.48 10.75 -9.57
C TYR A 213 1.72 9.30 -9.19
N SER A 214 2.74 8.68 -9.77
CA SER A 214 3.24 7.37 -9.31
C SER A 214 3.71 7.44 -7.85
N GLY A 215 3.66 6.32 -7.12
CA GLY A 215 4.18 6.19 -5.77
C GLY A 215 3.33 6.82 -4.66
N THR A 216 2.18 7.44 -4.98
CA THR A 216 1.28 7.99 -3.94
C THR A 216 0.76 6.91 -2.99
N GLY A 217 0.55 5.67 -3.47
CA GLY A 217 0.19 4.51 -2.67
C GLY A 217 1.29 4.15 -1.68
N ASP A 218 2.54 4.01 -2.14
CA ASP A 218 3.70 3.71 -1.28
C ASP A 218 3.91 4.77 -0.20
N VAL A 219 3.76 6.06 -0.57
CA VAL A 219 3.84 7.18 0.38
C VAL A 219 2.73 7.08 1.42
N PHE A 220 1.49 6.86 0.99
CA PHE A 220 0.33 6.72 1.87
C PHE A 220 0.53 5.55 2.85
N SER A 221 0.85 4.37 2.33
CA SER A 221 1.03 3.15 3.11
C SER A 221 2.18 3.26 4.10
N SER A 222 3.27 3.97 3.73
CA SER A 222 4.40 4.22 4.63
C SER A 222 4.02 5.11 5.82
N VAL A 223 3.29 6.20 5.57
CA VAL A 223 2.81 7.08 6.66
C VAL A 223 1.80 6.35 7.52
N LEU A 224 0.82 5.67 6.90
CA LEU A 224 -0.20 4.89 7.60
C LEU A 224 0.46 3.85 8.54
N LEU A 225 1.35 3.02 8.02
CA LEU A 225 2.06 2.02 8.82
C LEU A 225 2.87 2.65 9.94
N GLY A 226 3.67 3.68 9.63
CA GLY A 226 4.51 4.33 10.64
C GLY A 226 3.69 4.87 11.80
N GLU A 227 2.57 5.53 11.52
CA GLU A 227 1.67 6.08 12.52
C GLU A 227 0.93 5.01 13.35
N LEU A 228 0.54 3.89 12.70
CA LEU A 228 -0.01 2.72 13.40
C LEU A 228 1.01 2.13 14.39
N LEU A 229 2.28 2.03 13.99
CA LEU A 229 3.36 1.53 14.86
C LEU A 229 3.73 2.50 15.99
N LEU A 230 3.36 3.78 15.89
CA LEU A 230 3.40 4.77 16.96
C LEU A 230 2.18 4.69 17.89
N GLY A 231 1.20 3.83 17.59
CA GLY A 231 0.03 3.56 18.43
C GLY A 231 -1.19 4.43 18.12
N LYS A 232 -1.22 5.13 16.99
CA LYS A 232 -2.42 5.86 16.56
C LYS A 232 -3.52 4.89 16.13
N SER A 233 -4.78 5.34 16.21
CA SER A 233 -5.91 4.61 15.64
C SER A 233 -5.79 4.53 14.11
N THR A 234 -6.42 3.52 13.49
CA THR A 234 -6.46 3.40 12.02
C THR A 234 -7.02 4.66 11.37
N TYR A 235 -8.00 5.29 11.99
CA TYR A 235 -8.59 6.54 11.50
C TYR A 235 -7.60 7.73 11.55
N ASP A 236 -6.94 7.95 12.69
CA ASP A 236 -6.01 9.07 12.85
C ASP A 236 -4.77 8.90 11.96
N ALA A 237 -4.25 7.66 11.86
CA ALA A 237 -3.15 7.33 10.96
C ALA A 237 -3.54 7.55 9.49
N THR A 238 -4.78 7.20 9.09
CA THR A 238 -5.31 7.47 7.75
C THR A 238 -5.42 8.97 7.48
N LEU A 239 -5.89 9.75 8.45
CA LEU A 239 -6.00 11.21 8.32
C LEU A 239 -4.63 11.85 8.06
N LEU A 240 -3.60 11.42 8.80
CA LEU A 240 -2.23 11.92 8.61
C LEU A 240 -1.67 11.52 7.25
N ALA A 241 -1.82 10.24 6.86
CA ALA A 241 -1.36 9.74 5.57
C ALA A 241 -2.02 10.47 4.40
N ALA A 242 -3.34 10.65 4.44
CA ALA A 242 -4.10 11.34 3.41
C ALA A 242 -3.70 12.82 3.28
N ASN A 243 -3.54 13.51 4.41
CA ASN A 243 -3.08 14.90 4.44
C ASN A 243 -1.64 15.04 3.88
N PHE A 244 -0.75 14.13 4.25
CA PHE A 244 0.62 14.12 3.78
C PHE A 244 0.70 13.94 2.26
N VAL A 245 0.00 12.92 1.70
CA VAL A 245 -0.06 12.69 0.26
C VAL A 245 -0.67 13.87 -0.48
N CYS A 246 -1.77 14.44 0.03
CA CYS A 246 -2.40 15.61 -0.56
C CYS A 246 -1.42 16.79 -0.65
N LYS A 247 -0.71 17.08 0.45
CA LYS A 247 0.31 18.14 0.49
C LYS A 247 1.48 17.87 -0.44
N ALA A 248 1.99 16.64 -0.49
CA ALA A 248 3.05 16.25 -1.40
C ALA A 248 2.63 16.42 -2.87
N ALA A 249 1.42 15.98 -3.23
CA ALA A 249 0.88 16.13 -4.58
C ALA A 249 0.68 17.61 -4.98
N GLN A 250 0.16 18.44 -4.06
CA GLN A 250 -0.02 19.89 -4.29
C GLN A 250 1.31 20.63 -4.52
N ASN A 251 2.41 20.14 -3.95
CA ASN A 251 3.73 20.75 -4.03
C ASN A 251 4.68 20.03 -5.00
N THR A 252 4.20 19.06 -5.77
CA THR A 252 4.99 18.40 -6.81
C THR A 252 5.06 19.29 -8.04
N GLU A 253 6.29 19.67 -8.41
CA GLU A 253 6.57 20.56 -9.54
C GLU A 253 6.84 19.79 -10.84
N CYS A 254 7.30 18.53 -10.73
CA CYS A 254 7.63 17.72 -11.89
C CYS A 254 6.39 17.40 -12.74
N GLN A 255 6.46 17.75 -14.03
CA GLN A 255 5.34 17.57 -14.98
C GLN A 255 5.22 16.11 -15.45
N ASP A 256 6.30 15.35 -15.45
CA ASP A 256 6.26 13.93 -15.81
C ASP A 256 5.88 13.08 -14.59
N ARG A 257 4.61 12.66 -14.55
CA ARG A 257 4.01 11.88 -13.47
C ARG A 257 4.76 10.58 -13.13
N ARG A 258 5.55 10.06 -14.08
CA ARG A 258 6.34 8.83 -13.91
C ARG A 258 7.47 8.98 -12.90
N PHE A 259 7.97 10.20 -12.67
CA PHE A 259 8.96 10.45 -11.62
C PHE A 259 8.38 10.31 -10.21
N GLY A 260 7.05 10.32 -10.11
CA GLY A 260 6.34 10.15 -8.84
C GLY A 260 6.16 11.45 -8.07
N VAL A 261 5.45 11.36 -6.95
CA VAL A 261 5.17 12.49 -6.07
C VAL A 261 6.43 12.95 -5.32
N GLU A 262 6.67 14.28 -5.27
CA GLU A 262 7.83 14.87 -4.61
C GLU A 262 7.62 15.01 -3.09
N PHE A 263 7.56 13.91 -2.38
CA PHE A 263 7.26 13.86 -0.94
C PHE A 263 8.44 14.26 -0.05
N CYS A 264 9.69 14.15 -0.52
CA CYS A 264 10.88 14.42 0.29
C CYS A 264 10.91 15.84 0.85
N LYS A 265 10.39 16.83 0.10
CA LYS A 265 10.27 18.21 0.55
C LYS A 265 9.31 18.39 1.73
N MET A 266 8.41 17.41 1.94
CA MET A 266 7.33 17.48 2.93
C MET A 266 7.60 16.61 4.18
N LEU A 267 8.76 15.92 4.27
CA LEU A 267 9.05 15.03 5.40
C LEU A 267 9.00 15.72 6.78
N ASN A 268 9.22 17.04 6.84
CA ASN A 268 9.06 17.82 8.07
C ASN A 268 7.61 17.89 8.59
N LEU A 269 6.61 17.55 7.79
CA LEU A 269 5.22 17.46 8.22
C LEU A 269 4.91 16.19 9.03
N LEU A 270 5.88 15.29 9.15
CA LEU A 270 5.78 14.05 9.94
C LEU A 270 6.47 14.16 11.32
N ASP A 271 6.77 15.38 11.77
CA ASP A 271 7.33 15.66 13.11
C ASP A 271 6.28 15.61 14.22
#